data_9df58b637a687a235c61bd214adcf978
#
_entry.id   9df58b637a687a235c61bd214adcf978
#
_cell.length_a   1.000
_cell.length_b   1.000
_cell.length_c   1.000
_cell.angle_alpha   90.00
_cell.angle_beta   90.00
_cell.angle_gamma   90.00
#
_symmetry.space_group_name_H-M   'P 1'
#
loop_
_entity.id
_entity.type
_entity.pdbx_description
1 polymer ?
#
loop_
_entity_poly.entity_id
_entity_poly.type
_entity_poly.pdbx_seq_one_letter_code
_entity_poly.pdbx_strand_id
1 'polypeptide(L)'
;MPSRSALPGEIKTRKFIRALRRLGFAIDMSGGDGSHFKIIWPKTEKSLTIQSKLRKDVLYYTLKEIEEKFGVTWSQISKEL
;
A
#
# COMPACT_ATOMS: atom_id res chain seq x y z
N MET A 1 13.64 -0.52 -4.57
CA MET A 1 12.99 -0.73 -3.28
C MET A 1 13.92 -0.32 -2.16
N PRO A 2 13.51 0.53 -1.21
CA PRO A 2 14.39 0.93 -0.11
C PRO A 2 14.64 -0.23 0.84
N SER A 3 15.71 -0.15 1.62
CA SER A 3 15.98 -1.13 2.65
C SER A 3 15.00 -0.97 3.81
N ARG A 4 14.86 -2.03 4.62
CA ARG A 4 13.98 -1.96 5.79
C ARG A 4 14.33 -0.82 6.72
N SER A 5 15.62 -0.53 6.88
CA SER A 5 16.06 0.54 7.77
C SER A 5 15.67 1.93 7.30
N ALA A 6 15.36 2.09 6.00
CA ALA A 6 14.92 3.36 5.44
C ALA A 6 13.42 3.58 5.58
N LEU A 7 12.67 2.57 6.02
CA LEU A 7 11.23 2.68 6.18
C LEU A 7 10.87 3.16 7.59
N PRO A 8 9.72 3.85 7.75
CA PRO A 8 9.23 4.18 9.09
C PRO A 8 8.86 2.91 9.84
N GLY A 9 8.80 2.99 11.17
CA GLY A 9 8.42 1.85 11.98
C GLY A 9 6.99 1.40 11.77
N GLU A 10 6.12 2.34 11.48
CA GLU A 10 4.71 2.07 11.25
C GLU A 10 4.09 3.25 10.50
N ILE A 11 3.12 2.95 9.64
CA ILE A 11 2.35 3.97 8.95
C ILE A 11 0.87 3.74 9.30
N LYS A 12 0.16 4.79 9.62
CA LYS A 12 -1.29 4.68 9.84
C LYS A 12 -1.97 4.29 8.54
N THR A 13 -2.81 3.28 8.61
CA THR A 13 -3.51 2.74 7.44
C THR A 13 -4.25 3.84 6.67
N ARG A 14 -4.90 4.76 7.40
CA ARG A 14 -5.62 5.86 6.76
C ARG A 14 -4.72 6.73 5.89
N LYS A 15 -3.52 7.02 6.36
CA LYS A 15 -2.57 7.82 5.60
C LYS A 15 -2.08 7.08 4.37
N PHE A 16 -1.80 5.79 4.53
CA PHE A 16 -1.35 4.94 3.43
C PHE A 16 -2.41 4.84 2.34
N ILE A 17 -3.66 4.59 2.73
CA ILE A 17 -4.78 4.54 1.80
C ILE A 17 -4.93 5.85 1.04
N ARG A 18 -4.83 6.98 1.74
CA ARG A 18 -4.94 8.30 1.11
C ARG A 18 -3.85 8.50 0.06
N ALA A 19 -2.62 8.10 0.39
CA ALA A 19 -1.50 8.21 -0.56
C ALA A 19 -1.76 7.37 -1.81
N LEU A 20 -2.24 6.14 -1.63
CA LEU A 20 -2.54 5.26 -2.76
C LEU A 20 -3.67 5.82 -3.62
N ARG A 21 -4.70 6.42 -3.02
CA ARG A 21 -5.77 7.06 -3.77
C ARG A 21 -5.25 8.23 -4.61
N ARG A 22 -4.33 9.00 -4.05
CA ARG A 22 -3.72 10.13 -4.77
C ARG A 22 -2.91 9.66 -5.97
N LEU A 23 -2.36 8.46 -5.89
CA LEU A 23 -1.62 7.85 -6.99
C LEU A 23 -2.52 7.21 -8.05
N GLY A 24 -3.81 7.10 -7.77
CA GLY A 24 -4.78 6.59 -8.74
C GLY A 24 -5.37 5.23 -8.41
N PHE A 25 -5.05 4.65 -7.26
CA PHE A 25 -5.66 3.38 -6.86
C PHE A 25 -7.09 3.56 -6.38
N ALA A 26 -7.94 2.59 -6.72
CA ALA A 26 -9.23 2.43 -6.08
C ALA A 26 -9.04 1.56 -4.84
N ILE A 27 -9.80 1.83 -3.79
CA ILE A 27 -9.67 1.12 -2.51
C ILE A 27 -10.99 0.44 -2.18
N ASP A 28 -10.94 -0.85 -1.90
CA ASP A 28 -12.09 -1.63 -1.48
C ASP A 28 -11.92 -2.04 -0.02
N MET A 29 -12.75 -1.45 0.84
CA MET A 29 -12.72 -1.70 2.28
C MET A 29 -13.77 -2.73 2.72
N SER A 30 -14.48 -3.37 1.81
CA SER A 30 -15.60 -4.25 2.13
C SER A 30 -15.18 -5.66 2.59
N GLY A 31 -13.91 -5.86 2.86
CA GLY A 31 -13.33 -7.18 3.16
C GLY A 31 -13.58 -7.68 4.58
N GLY A 32 -14.79 -7.80 5.04
CA GLY A 32 -15.09 -8.53 6.25
C GLY A 32 -14.79 -7.81 7.56
N ASP A 33 -13.80 -8.28 8.31
CA ASP A 33 -13.54 -7.82 9.68
C ASP A 33 -12.65 -6.58 9.80
N GLY A 34 -12.26 -5.97 8.68
CA GLY A 34 -11.43 -4.77 8.71
C GLY A 34 -9.93 -5.03 8.86
N SER A 35 -9.52 -6.29 8.94
CA SER A 35 -8.10 -6.62 9.06
C SER A 35 -7.34 -6.53 7.73
N HIS A 36 -8.06 -6.42 6.62
CA HIS A 36 -7.50 -6.32 5.28
C HIS A 36 -8.30 -5.34 4.45
N PHE A 37 -7.66 -4.79 3.44
CA PHE A 37 -8.34 -4.02 2.39
C PHE A 37 -7.70 -4.35 1.05
N LYS A 38 -8.40 -4.04 -0.03
CA LYS A 38 -7.91 -4.35 -1.38
C LYS A 38 -7.64 -3.05 -2.12
N ILE A 39 -6.49 -3.00 -2.80
CA ILE A 39 -6.19 -1.90 -3.71
C ILE A 39 -6.34 -2.41 -5.14
N ILE A 40 -6.88 -1.57 -6.02
CA ILE A 40 -7.17 -1.95 -7.39
C ILE A 40 -6.58 -0.89 -8.31
N TRP A 41 -5.82 -1.33 -9.31
CA TRP A 41 -5.28 -0.43 -10.34
C TRP A 41 -6.28 -0.41 -11.49
N PRO A 42 -7.03 0.69 -11.69
CA PRO A 42 -8.16 0.67 -12.64
C PRO A 42 -7.76 0.37 -14.08
N LYS A 43 -6.57 0.79 -14.50
CA LYS A 43 -6.12 0.61 -15.89
C LYS A 43 -5.96 -0.86 -16.28
N THR A 44 -5.58 -1.71 -15.35
CA THR A 44 -5.33 -3.13 -15.63
C THR A 44 -6.27 -4.05 -14.86
N GLU A 45 -7.08 -3.50 -13.96
CA GLU A 45 -7.96 -4.24 -13.06
C GLU A 45 -7.21 -5.18 -12.13
N LYS A 46 -5.89 -5.07 -12.06
CA LYS A 46 -5.10 -5.84 -11.10
C LYS A 46 -5.38 -5.35 -9.68
N SER A 47 -5.42 -6.27 -8.75
CA SER A 47 -5.68 -5.95 -7.35
C SER A 47 -4.69 -6.62 -6.42
N LEU A 48 -4.59 -6.11 -5.21
CA LEU A 48 -3.72 -6.65 -4.18
C LEU A 48 -4.40 -6.45 -2.83
N THR A 49 -4.45 -7.52 -2.02
CA THR A 49 -4.99 -7.45 -0.67
C THR A 49 -3.87 -7.07 0.28
N ILE A 50 -4.14 -6.06 1.13
CA ILE A 50 -3.16 -5.50 2.04
C ILE A 50 -3.65 -5.62 3.48
N GLN A 51 -2.76 -6.00 4.39
CA GLN A 51 -3.09 -6.03 5.81
C GLN A 51 -3.26 -4.61 6.35
N SER A 52 -4.26 -4.42 7.20
CA SER A 52 -4.56 -3.10 7.77
C SER A 52 -3.49 -2.60 8.74
N LYS A 53 -2.78 -3.51 9.40
CA LYS A 53 -1.69 -3.13 10.30
C LYS A 53 -0.39 -3.08 9.51
N LEU A 54 0.16 -1.89 9.36
CA LEU A 54 1.34 -1.66 8.54
C LEU A 54 2.58 -1.41 9.39
N ARG A 55 2.97 -2.44 10.14
CA ARG A 55 4.24 -2.43 10.85
C ARG A 55 5.38 -2.54 9.85
N LYS A 56 6.59 -2.26 10.31
CA LYS A 56 7.76 -2.16 9.42
C LYS A 56 7.97 -3.39 8.53
N ASP A 57 7.84 -4.60 9.08
CA ASP A 57 8.02 -5.82 8.30
C ASP A 57 6.90 -6.03 7.29
N VAL A 58 5.64 -5.84 7.72
CA VAL A 58 4.48 -5.92 6.84
C VAL A 58 4.56 -4.86 5.75
N LEU A 59 4.92 -3.64 6.12
CA LEU A 59 5.08 -2.53 5.18
C LEU A 59 6.13 -2.85 4.12
N TYR A 60 7.25 -3.41 4.54
CA TYR A 60 8.33 -3.78 3.61
C TYR A 60 7.83 -4.72 2.52
N TYR A 61 7.18 -5.81 2.91
CA TYR A 61 6.66 -6.78 1.93
C TYR A 61 5.52 -6.22 1.10
N THR A 62 4.66 -5.40 1.70
CA THR A 62 3.58 -4.74 0.99
C THR A 62 4.12 -3.84 -0.11
N LEU A 63 5.12 -3.02 0.22
CA LEU A 63 5.73 -2.12 -0.76
C LEU A 63 6.42 -2.88 -1.88
N LYS A 64 7.06 -4.00 -1.55
CA LYS A 64 7.70 -4.85 -2.54
C LYS A 64 6.67 -5.42 -3.52
N GLU A 65 5.54 -5.90 -3.02
CA GLU A 65 4.48 -6.43 -3.87
C GLU A 65 3.84 -5.34 -4.75
N ILE A 66 3.65 -4.15 -4.19
CA ILE A 66 3.09 -3.03 -4.95
C ILE A 66 4.03 -2.66 -6.10
N GLU A 67 5.31 -2.59 -5.82
CA GLU A 67 6.29 -2.25 -6.86
C GLU A 67 6.33 -3.32 -7.96
N GLU A 68 6.35 -4.59 -7.58
CA GLU A 68 6.39 -5.69 -8.53
C GLU A 68 5.12 -5.80 -9.36
N LYS A 69 3.97 -5.57 -8.75
CA LYS A 69 2.68 -5.77 -9.41
C LYS A 69 2.22 -4.55 -10.19
N PHE A 70 2.48 -3.35 -9.70
CA PHE A 70 1.96 -2.12 -10.30
C PHE A 70 3.03 -1.16 -10.80
N GLY A 71 4.28 -1.41 -10.46
CA GLY A 71 5.36 -0.50 -10.83
C GLY A 71 5.39 0.80 -10.02
N VAL A 72 4.67 0.85 -8.92
CA VAL A 72 4.64 2.03 -8.04
C VAL A 72 5.67 1.87 -6.93
N THR A 73 6.54 2.87 -6.77
CA THR A 73 7.66 2.80 -5.83
C THR A 73 7.33 3.47 -4.50
N TRP A 74 8.12 3.13 -3.49
CA TRP A 74 8.03 3.81 -2.18
C TRP A 74 8.24 5.31 -2.31
N SER A 75 9.14 5.73 -3.19
CA SER A 75 9.39 7.14 -3.43
C SER A 75 8.12 7.87 -3.85
N GLN A 76 7.35 7.25 -4.74
CA GLN A 76 6.07 7.82 -5.20
C GLN A 76 5.03 7.86 -4.07
N ILE A 77 4.96 6.79 -3.28
CA ILE A 77 4.00 6.71 -2.19
C ILE A 77 4.33 7.71 -1.08
N SER A 78 5.60 7.78 -0.69
CA SER A 78 6.01 8.64 0.41
C SER A 78 5.78 10.13 0.14
N LYS A 79 5.85 10.54 -1.11
CA LYS A 79 5.56 11.92 -1.48
C LYS A 79 4.10 12.30 -1.24
N GLU A 80 3.22 11.32 -1.22
CA GLU A 80 1.79 11.55 -1.04
C GLU A 80 1.31 11.34 0.39
N LEU A 81 2.20 10.90 1.27
CA LEU A 81 1.85 10.68 2.68
C LEU A 81 1.68 11.99 3.47
#